data_f1fb6a655d094fa35d0bd16654158c65
#
_entry.id   f1fb6a655d094fa35d0bd16654158c65
#
_cell.length_a   1.000
_cell.length_b   1.000
_cell.length_c   1.000
_cell.angle_alpha   90.00
_cell.angle_beta   90.00
_cell.angle_gamma   90.00
#
_symmetry.space_group_name_H-M   'P 1'
#
loop_
_entity.id
_entity.type
_entity.pdbx_description
1 polymer ?
#
loop_
_entity_poly.entity_id
_entity_poly.type
_entity_poly.pdbx_seq_one_letter_code
_entity_poly.pdbx_strand_id
1 'polypeptide(L)'
;MDLFDYMKETTLENESPLASRMRPTTLEEVVGQEHIIGKDKLLYRAIKADKLGSVIFYGPPGTGKTTLAKVIANTTSARFTQLNATTAVKKDMEEVVKEAQQHLGMYGKKTILFVDEIHRFNKGQQDYLLPFVEDGTLVLIGATTENPYFEVNGALLSRSIIFELKSLEKKDIRKLLDRAVTDPVKGLGSYHAEVSEEALDFLADLAGGDARAALNAIELGVLTTERSADGKIHVDLETAQECIQKRVVRYDKTGDQHYDTISAFIKSMRGSDPDAAVYYLAKMLYAGEDIKFIARRIMICAAEDVGMADPQALVVATAAAQAVERIGMPEAQIILSEAVTYVATAPKSNTACEAVFAAMASVKKKKTSVPAHLQDAHYKGSAKLGHGVGYLYAHDYPEHYVKQQYLPDEIKEEVFYHPTDIGYEKQAGERLRHLREREE
;
A
#
# COMPACT_ATOMS: atom_id res chain seq x y z
N MET A 1 -25.78 1.85 36.14
CA MET A 1 -25.77 0.62 35.35
C MET A 1 -27.04 -0.12 35.68
N ASP A 2 -27.95 -0.23 34.70
CA ASP A 2 -29.19 -0.97 34.85
C ASP A 2 -28.89 -2.47 34.79
N LEU A 3 -29.70 -3.34 35.40
CA LEU A 3 -29.57 -4.79 35.39
C LEU A 3 -29.55 -5.33 33.93
N PHE A 4 -30.30 -4.68 33.08
CA PHE A 4 -30.31 -4.99 31.63
C PHE A 4 -28.96 -4.66 30.92
N ASP A 5 -28.33 -3.54 31.32
CA ASP A 5 -27.01 -3.19 30.79
C ASP A 5 -25.94 -4.19 31.25
N TYR A 6 -26.00 -4.61 32.51
CA TYR A 6 -25.10 -5.63 33.05
C TYR A 6 -25.31 -7.00 32.38
N MET A 7 -26.56 -7.44 32.21
CA MET A 7 -26.86 -8.69 31.51
C MET A 7 -26.43 -8.64 30.05
N LYS A 8 -26.63 -7.50 29.38
CA LYS A 8 -26.20 -7.29 28.00
C LYS A 8 -24.67 -7.32 27.86
N GLU A 9 -23.96 -6.67 28.77
CA GLU A 9 -22.47 -6.72 28.77
C GLU A 9 -21.97 -8.15 29.00
N THR A 10 -22.52 -8.86 30.00
CA THR A 10 -22.13 -10.24 30.32
C THR A 10 -22.45 -11.21 29.17
N THR A 11 -23.59 -11.06 28.52
CA THR A 11 -23.96 -11.88 27.36
C THR A 11 -23.06 -11.56 26.17
N LEU A 12 -22.79 -10.28 25.89
CA LEU A 12 -21.90 -9.86 24.83
C LEU A 12 -20.44 -10.29 25.06
N GLU A 13 -19.97 -10.32 26.30
CA GLU A 13 -18.65 -10.84 26.64
C GLU A 13 -18.55 -12.35 26.39
N ASN A 14 -19.57 -13.13 26.72
CA ASN A 14 -19.57 -14.59 26.55
C ASN A 14 -19.83 -15.02 25.11
N GLU A 15 -20.63 -14.28 24.34
CA GLU A 15 -20.95 -14.59 22.94
C GLU A 15 -20.02 -13.91 21.94
N SER A 16 -19.06 -13.08 22.41
CA SER A 16 -18.13 -12.45 21.50
C SER A 16 -17.15 -13.47 20.89
N PRO A 17 -16.71 -13.30 19.63
CA PRO A 17 -15.77 -14.21 18.98
C PRO A 17 -14.52 -14.44 19.83
N LEU A 18 -13.98 -15.67 19.83
CA LEU A 18 -12.78 -16.05 20.59
C LEU A 18 -11.61 -15.08 20.39
N ALA A 19 -11.40 -14.62 19.17
CA ALA A 19 -10.38 -13.61 18.87
C ALA A 19 -10.59 -12.28 19.62
N SER A 20 -11.81 -11.98 20.08
CA SER A 20 -12.09 -10.83 20.92
C SER A 20 -11.88 -11.13 22.40
N ARG A 21 -12.35 -12.28 22.88
CA ARG A 21 -12.21 -12.73 24.28
C ARG A 21 -10.75 -12.93 24.66
N MET A 22 -9.96 -13.52 23.76
CA MET A 22 -8.53 -13.81 23.96
C MET A 22 -7.62 -12.59 23.84
N ARG A 23 -8.17 -11.39 23.66
CA ARG A 23 -7.32 -10.18 23.59
C ARG A 23 -6.55 -9.96 24.87
N PRO A 24 -5.22 -9.71 24.78
CA PRO A 24 -4.42 -9.28 25.89
C PRO A 24 -4.99 -8.06 26.60
N THR A 25 -4.90 -8.04 27.92
CA THR A 25 -5.28 -6.91 28.76
C THR A 25 -4.06 -6.19 29.34
N THR A 26 -2.91 -6.86 29.37
CA THR A 26 -1.63 -6.32 29.85
C THR A 26 -0.54 -6.46 28.77
N LEU A 27 0.56 -5.72 28.92
CA LEU A 27 1.69 -5.78 27.98
C LEU A 27 2.38 -7.15 28.00
N GLU A 28 2.39 -7.80 29.13
CA GLU A 28 3.01 -9.12 29.34
C GLU A 28 2.23 -10.24 28.64
N GLU A 29 0.95 -10.04 28.40
CA GLU A 29 0.10 -10.99 27.67
C GLU A 29 0.21 -10.86 26.14
N VAL A 30 0.78 -9.76 25.64
CA VAL A 30 0.96 -9.56 24.19
C VAL A 30 1.99 -10.54 23.67
N VAL A 31 1.64 -11.28 22.64
CA VAL A 31 2.51 -12.28 22.01
C VAL A 31 3.11 -11.68 20.73
N GLY A 32 4.40 -11.92 20.52
CA GLY A 32 5.18 -11.37 19.43
C GLY A 32 5.45 -9.86 19.61
N GLN A 33 5.96 -9.21 18.58
CA GLN A 33 6.27 -7.77 18.54
C GLN A 33 7.36 -7.33 19.52
N GLU A 34 8.25 -8.23 19.98
CA GLU A 34 9.32 -7.93 20.94
C GLU A 34 10.23 -6.79 20.48
N HIS A 35 10.34 -6.56 19.18
CA HIS A 35 11.14 -5.48 18.59
C HIS A 35 10.61 -4.07 18.95
N ILE A 36 9.33 -3.94 19.35
CA ILE A 36 8.71 -2.66 19.76
C ILE A 36 8.24 -2.65 21.21
N ILE A 37 7.81 -3.80 21.78
CA ILE A 37 7.29 -3.90 23.15
C ILE A 37 8.21 -4.61 24.14
N GLY A 38 9.42 -5.02 23.73
CA GLY A 38 10.42 -5.54 24.66
C GLY A 38 10.70 -4.57 25.81
N LYS A 39 11.04 -5.05 27.00
CA LYS A 39 11.23 -4.24 28.24
C LYS A 39 12.22 -3.09 28.08
N ASP A 40 13.20 -3.22 27.18
CA ASP A 40 14.22 -2.24 26.83
C ASP A 40 13.77 -1.24 25.75
N LYS A 41 12.64 -1.49 25.10
CA LYS A 41 12.17 -0.71 23.95
C LYS A 41 11.46 0.59 24.35
N LEU A 42 11.54 1.55 23.46
CA LEU A 42 10.98 2.89 23.67
C LEU A 42 9.49 2.86 24.03
N LEU A 43 8.69 2.11 23.27
CA LEU A 43 7.24 2.03 23.48
C LEU A 43 6.91 1.49 24.88
N TYR A 44 7.54 0.38 25.27
CA TYR A 44 7.33 -0.20 26.61
C TYR A 44 7.64 0.80 27.73
N ARG A 45 8.80 1.48 27.65
CA ARG A 45 9.22 2.47 28.65
C ARG A 45 8.29 3.67 28.70
N ALA A 46 7.84 4.17 27.53
CA ALA A 46 6.92 5.30 27.45
C ALA A 46 5.55 4.97 28.06
N ILE A 47 5.02 3.75 27.84
CA ILE A 47 3.77 3.27 28.43
C ILE A 47 3.92 3.15 29.95
N LYS A 48 4.97 2.51 30.44
CA LYS A 48 5.19 2.34 31.91
C LYS A 48 5.43 3.66 32.65
N ALA A 49 5.99 4.66 31.97
CA ALA A 49 6.18 6.01 32.53
C ALA A 49 4.95 6.91 32.40
N ASP A 50 3.86 6.45 31.79
CA ASP A 50 2.66 7.25 31.45
C ASP A 50 3.00 8.56 30.71
N LYS A 51 3.99 8.45 29.78
CA LYS A 51 4.53 9.56 28.95
C LYS A 51 4.43 9.26 27.45
N LEU A 52 3.41 8.49 27.08
CA LEU A 52 3.19 8.19 25.67
C LEU A 52 2.73 9.44 24.92
N GLY A 53 3.42 9.77 23.83
CA GLY A 53 2.97 10.71 22.81
C GLY A 53 2.08 10.03 21.78
N SER A 54 1.72 10.76 20.71
CA SER A 54 0.98 10.18 19.62
C SER A 54 1.80 9.15 18.85
N VAL A 55 1.14 8.08 18.41
CA VAL A 55 1.78 6.95 17.70
C VAL A 55 0.93 6.50 16.52
N ILE A 56 1.59 5.98 15.50
CA ILE A 56 0.95 5.30 14.36
C ILE A 56 1.45 3.87 14.34
N PHE A 57 0.52 2.91 14.47
CA PHE A 57 0.78 1.49 14.27
C PHE A 57 0.44 1.10 12.85
N TYR A 58 1.40 0.58 12.10
CA TYR A 58 1.13 0.05 10.77
C TYR A 58 1.63 -1.39 10.64
N GLY A 59 1.08 -2.14 9.70
CA GLY A 59 1.45 -3.51 9.43
C GLY A 59 0.26 -4.40 9.06
N PRO A 60 0.50 -5.68 8.73
CA PRO A 60 -0.52 -6.60 8.24
C PRO A 60 -1.73 -6.76 9.18
N PRO A 61 -2.90 -7.19 8.66
CA PRO A 61 -4.05 -7.49 9.51
C PRO A 61 -3.76 -8.62 10.49
N GLY A 62 -4.43 -8.63 11.64
CA GLY A 62 -4.28 -9.69 12.65
C GLY A 62 -3.00 -9.64 13.49
N THR A 63 -2.11 -8.65 13.29
CA THR A 63 -0.84 -8.50 14.03
C THR A 63 -0.98 -7.87 15.42
N GLY A 64 -2.19 -7.43 15.80
CA GLY A 64 -2.46 -6.92 17.14
C GLY A 64 -2.51 -5.39 17.29
N LYS A 65 -2.59 -4.58 16.22
CA LYS A 65 -2.64 -3.10 16.29
C LYS A 65 -3.72 -2.58 17.25
N THR A 66 -4.97 -2.98 17.06
CA THR A 66 -6.10 -2.61 17.93
C THR A 66 -5.94 -3.15 19.35
N THR A 67 -5.37 -4.34 19.48
CA THR A 67 -5.08 -4.97 20.78
C THR A 67 -4.05 -4.16 21.55
N LEU A 68 -2.95 -3.78 20.91
CA LEU A 68 -1.90 -2.99 21.56
C LEU A 68 -2.40 -1.61 21.99
N ALA A 69 -3.24 -0.97 21.18
CA ALA A 69 -3.88 0.30 21.56
C ALA A 69 -4.73 0.16 22.84
N LYS A 70 -5.51 -0.92 22.97
CA LYS A 70 -6.30 -1.20 24.17
C LYS A 70 -5.43 -1.52 25.40
N VAL A 71 -4.36 -2.30 25.23
CA VAL A 71 -3.41 -2.58 26.31
C VAL A 71 -2.73 -1.31 26.80
N ILE A 72 -2.37 -0.40 25.88
CA ILE A 72 -1.83 0.92 26.24
C ILE A 72 -2.86 1.70 27.07
N ALA A 73 -4.11 1.76 26.62
CA ALA A 73 -5.16 2.45 27.32
C ALA A 73 -5.38 1.89 28.74
N ASN A 74 -5.38 0.58 28.90
CA ASN A 74 -5.52 -0.08 30.21
C ASN A 74 -4.33 0.15 31.14
N THR A 75 -3.15 0.43 30.59
CA THR A 75 -1.92 0.61 31.38
C THR A 75 -1.70 2.10 31.74
N THR A 76 -2.32 3.02 31.04
CA THR A 76 -2.18 4.47 31.23
C THR A 76 -3.34 5.05 32.04
N SER A 77 -3.15 6.25 32.59
CA SER A 77 -4.21 6.98 33.32
C SER A 77 -5.19 7.73 32.41
N ALA A 78 -4.96 7.71 31.09
CA ALA A 78 -5.74 8.46 30.11
C ALA A 78 -7.12 7.81 29.85
N ARG A 79 -8.11 8.64 29.51
CA ARG A 79 -9.39 8.15 28.98
C ARG A 79 -9.19 7.59 27.57
N PHE A 80 -9.82 6.45 27.28
CA PHE A 80 -9.76 5.84 25.96
C PHE A 80 -11.05 6.05 25.18
N THR A 81 -10.93 6.52 23.94
CA THR A 81 -12.04 6.66 23.00
C THR A 81 -11.59 6.10 21.65
N GLN A 82 -12.49 5.37 20.99
CA GLN A 82 -12.20 4.72 19.71
C GLN A 82 -13.10 5.27 18.61
N LEU A 83 -12.52 5.58 17.46
CA LEU A 83 -13.21 5.83 16.20
C LEU A 83 -12.76 4.83 15.14
N ASN A 84 -13.70 4.43 14.27
CA ASN A 84 -13.38 3.68 13.08
C ASN A 84 -13.48 4.62 11.88
N ALA A 85 -12.37 4.86 11.18
CA ALA A 85 -12.33 5.82 10.09
C ALA A 85 -13.18 5.44 8.87
N THR A 86 -13.63 4.16 8.77
CA THR A 86 -14.54 3.74 7.70
C THR A 86 -15.98 4.18 7.90
N THR A 87 -16.38 4.43 9.15
CA THR A 87 -17.78 4.76 9.52
C THR A 87 -17.92 6.13 10.16
N ALA A 88 -16.84 6.66 10.76
CA ALA A 88 -16.86 7.91 11.49
C ALA A 88 -17.06 9.11 10.57
N VAL A 89 -18.00 9.99 10.94
CA VAL A 89 -18.25 11.26 10.28
C VAL A 89 -17.65 12.42 11.09
N LYS A 90 -17.60 13.61 10.50
CA LYS A 90 -17.01 14.80 11.16
C LYS A 90 -17.63 15.09 12.51
N LYS A 91 -18.93 14.87 12.66
CA LYS A 91 -19.66 15.09 13.91
C LYS A 91 -19.15 14.21 15.06
N ASP A 92 -18.80 12.95 14.77
CA ASP A 92 -18.27 12.04 15.79
C ASP A 92 -16.92 12.53 16.30
N MET A 93 -16.09 13.07 15.39
CA MET A 93 -14.80 13.66 15.76
C MET A 93 -14.98 14.92 16.63
N GLU A 94 -15.93 15.79 16.30
CA GLU A 94 -16.27 17.00 17.08
C GLU A 94 -16.72 16.63 18.49
N GLU A 95 -17.53 15.58 18.63
CA GLU A 95 -18.02 15.09 19.91
C GLU A 95 -16.87 14.55 20.79
N VAL A 96 -16.00 13.72 20.20
CA VAL A 96 -14.80 13.19 20.88
C VAL A 96 -13.87 14.31 21.35
N VAL A 97 -13.63 15.31 20.52
CA VAL A 97 -12.78 16.46 20.88
C VAL A 97 -13.40 17.25 22.03
N LYS A 98 -14.70 17.54 21.96
CA LYS A 98 -15.43 18.26 23.01
C LYS A 98 -15.36 17.50 24.34
N GLU A 99 -15.58 16.20 24.33
CA GLU A 99 -15.47 15.36 25.52
C GLU A 99 -14.04 15.34 26.08
N ALA A 100 -13.03 15.27 25.20
CA ALA A 100 -11.62 15.28 25.58
C ALA A 100 -11.23 16.59 26.27
N GLN A 101 -11.68 17.74 25.74
CA GLN A 101 -11.47 19.05 26.34
C GLN A 101 -12.14 19.18 27.72
N GLN A 102 -13.38 18.71 27.85
CA GLN A 102 -14.08 18.69 29.13
C GLN A 102 -13.36 17.81 30.14
N HIS A 103 -12.91 16.63 29.74
CA HIS A 103 -12.22 15.69 30.61
C HIS A 103 -10.87 16.22 31.07
N LEU A 104 -10.13 16.87 30.16
CA LEU A 104 -8.87 17.54 30.50
C LEU A 104 -9.10 18.69 31.48
N GLY A 105 -10.12 19.53 31.26
CA GLY A 105 -10.46 20.64 32.13
C GLY A 105 -10.94 20.23 33.52
N MET A 106 -11.76 19.16 33.63
CA MET A 106 -12.32 18.72 34.89
C MET A 106 -11.37 17.85 35.73
N TYR A 107 -10.57 17.00 35.06
CA TYR A 107 -9.80 15.95 35.75
C TYR A 107 -8.28 16.06 35.52
N GLY A 108 -7.83 16.97 34.66
CA GLY A 108 -6.42 17.09 34.30
C GLY A 108 -5.86 15.87 33.54
N LYS A 109 -6.75 15.00 33.03
CA LYS A 109 -6.37 13.76 32.36
C LYS A 109 -6.53 13.90 30.84
N LYS A 110 -5.54 13.41 30.10
CA LYS A 110 -5.57 13.36 28.64
C LYS A 110 -6.53 12.29 28.13
N THR A 111 -6.93 12.41 26.87
CA THR A 111 -7.72 11.40 26.18
C THR A 111 -6.86 10.75 25.10
N ILE A 112 -6.77 9.42 25.12
CA ILE A 112 -6.25 8.64 24.00
C ILE A 112 -7.37 8.44 23.00
N LEU A 113 -7.19 9.00 21.80
CA LEU A 113 -8.05 8.74 20.66
C LEU A 113 -7.42 7.66 19.80
N PHE A 114 -8.02 6.48 19.79
CA PHE A 114 -7.66 5.41 18.86
C PHE A 114 -8.48 5.52 17.58
N VAL A 115 -7.79 5.66 16.45
CA VAL A 115 -8.39 5.69 15.11
C VAL A 115 -7.98 4.44 14.35
N ASP A 116 -8.94 3.52 14.16
CA ASP A 116 -8.74 2.33 13.36
C ASP A 116 -8.88 2.66 11.87
N GLU A 117 -8.01 2.10 11.03
CA GLU A 117 -7.92 2.35 9.60
C GLU A 117 -7.78 3.85 9.25
N ILE A 118 -6.87 4.56 9.95
CA ILE A 118 -6.70 6.03 9.85
C ILE A 118 -6.50 6.52 8.41
N HIS A 119 -5.98 5.69 7.50
CA HIS A 119 -5.84 5.99 6.08
C HIS A 119 -7.17 6.23 5.36
N ARG A 120 -8.31 5.81 5.95
CA ARG A 120 -9.66 6.06 5.42
C ARG A 120 -10.16 7.48 5.71
N PHE A 121 -9.56 8.18 6.64
CA PHE A 121 -9.85 9.59 6.82
C PHE A 121 -9.30 10.41 5.67
N ASN A 122 -10.13 11.28 5.11
CA ASN A 122 -9.67 12.25 4.14
C ASN A 122 -8.74 13.31 4.77
N LYS A 123 -8.02 14.07 3.94
CA LYS A 123 -7.07 15.09 4.42
C LYS A 123 -7.69 16.09 5.40
N GLY A 124 -8.92 16.56 5.12
CA GLY A 124 -9.63 17.51 6.00
C GLY A 124 -9.98 16.92 7.37
N GLN A 125 -10.30 15.62 7.44
CA GLN A 125 -10.53 14.93 8.71
C GLN A 125 -9.23 14.77 9.50
N GLN A 126 -8.15 14.41 8.83
CA GLN A 126 -6.83 14.32 9.45
C GLN A 126 -6.33 15.69 9.94
N ASP A 127 -6.50 16.75 9.15
CA ASP A 127 -6.16 18.12 9.52
C ASP A 127 -6.96 18.62 10.72
N TYR A 128 -8.23 18.22 10.85
CA TYR A 128 -9.06 18.58 11.98
C TYR A 128 -8.51 18.11 13.34
N LEU A 129 -7.81 16.98 13.37
CA LEU A 129 -7.20 16.45 14.61
C LEU A 129 -5.92 17.16 15.02
N LEU A 130 -5.22 17.82 14.08
CA LEU A 130 -3.91 18.41 14.30
C LEU A 130 -3.84 19.36 15.52
N PRO A 131 -4.70 20.37 15.66
CA PRO A 131 -4.64 21.30 16.80
C PRO A 131 -4.70 20.61 18.15
N PHE A 132 -5.52 19.56 18.26
CA PHE A 132 -5.76 18.84 19.51
C PHE A 132 -4.66 17.82 19.84
N VAL A 133 -3.92 17.38 18.83
CA VAL A 133 -2.69 16.60 19.00
C VAL A 133 -1.53 17.51 19.39
N GLU A 134 -1.47 18.73 18.83
CA GLU A 134 -0.44 19.71 19.11
C GLU A 134 -0.52 20.28 20.54
N ASP A 135 -1.72 20.61 21.00
CA ASP A 135 -1.93 21.16 22.34
C ASP A 135 -1.96 20.08 23.44
N GLY A 136 -1.95 18.79 23.04
CA GLY A 136 -1.94 17.64 23.95
C GLY A 136 -3.30 17.31 24.57
N THR A 137 -4.39 17.89 24.10
CA THR A 137 -5.78 17.49 24.46
C THR A 137 -6.02 16.02 24.09
N LEU A 138 -5.51 15.62 22.91
CA LEU A 138 -5.57 14.25 22.43
C LEU A 138 -4.17 13.63 22.32
N VAL A 139 -4.06 12.38 22.72
CA VAL A 139 -2.96 11.48 22.34
C VAL A 139 -3.50 10.57 21.24
N LEU A 140 -3.06 10.78 20.01
CA LEU A 140 -3.54 10.00 18.87
C LEU A 140 -2.82 8.64 18.82
N ILE A 141 -3.58 7.55 18.73
CA ILE A 141 -3.08 6.24 18.34
C ILE A 141 -3.77 5.87 17.02
N GLY A 142 -3.08 6.06 15.91
CA GLY A 142 -3.57 5.64 14.60
C GLY A 142 -3.19 4.18 14.30
N ALA A 143 -4.10 3.41 13.71
CA ALA A 143 -3.81 2.09 13.19
C ALA A 143 -4.11 2.05 11.69
N THR A 144 -3.22 1.41 10.93
CA THR A 144 -3.39 1.24 9.48
C THR A 144 -2.74 -0.06 9.01
N THR A 145 -3.27 -0.63 7.93
CA THR A 145 -2.64 -1.71 7.19
C THR A 145 -1.75 -1.18 6.06
N GLU A 146 -1.84 0.09 5.74
CA GLU A 146 -1.14 0.74 4.64
C GLU A 146 0.08 1.54 5.14
N ASN A 147 1.02 1.81 4.23
CA ASN A 147 2.21 2.59 4.57
C ASN A 147 1.83 4.02 4.96
N PRO A 148 2.03 4.42 6.22
CA PRO A 148 1.58 5.70 6.72
C PRO A 148 2.25 6.90 6.01
N TYR A 149 3.42 6.73 5.44
CA TYR A 149 4.11 7.80 4.70
C TYR A 149 3.41 8.23 3.42
N PHE A 150 2.54 7.39 2.86
CA PHE A 150 1.74 7.72 1.68
C PHE A 150 0.33 8.21 2.03
N GLU A 151 -0.25 7.67 3.10
CA GLU A 151 -1.69 7.79 3.36
C GLU A 151 -2.02 8.72 4.53
N VAL A 152 -1.08 8.93 5.46
CA VAL A 152 -1.29 9.82 6.60
C VAL A 152 -0.65 11.18 6.34
N ASN A 153 -1.36 12.24 6.74
CA ASN A 153 -0.88 13.62 6.59
C ASN A 153 0.50 13.79 7.23
N GLY A 154 1.45 14.38 6.49
CA GLY A 154 2.80 14.63 6.95
C GLY A 154 2.87 15.45 8.25
N ALA A 155 1.90 16.32 8.51
CA ALA A 155 1.82 17.09 9.75
C ALA A 155 1.47 16.21 10.97
N LEU A 156 0.60 15.19 10.82
CA LEU A 156 0.35 14.19 11.87
C LEU A 156 1.55 13.27 12.07
N LEU A 157 2.18 12.84 10.97
CA LEU A 157 3.37 11.99 11.05
C LEU A 157 4.53 12.65 11.79
N SER A 158 4.77 13.95 11.55
CA SER A 158 5.83 14.70 12.24
C SER A 158 5.64 14.81 13.75
N ARG A 159 4.43 14.55 14.24
CA ARG A 159 4.03 14.60 15.66
C ARG A 159 3.78 13.23 16.27
N SER A 160 3.99 12.18 15.50
CA SER A 160 3.72 10.80 15.90
C SER A 160 4.96 9.94 15.76
N ILE A 161 5.12 8.97 16.65
CA ILE A 161 6.13 7.92 16.48
C ILE A 161 5.48 6.77 15.71
N ILE A 162 6.16 6.32 14.67
CA ILE A 162 5.67 5.24 13.80
C ILE A 162 6.27 3.93 14.27
N PHE A 163 5.42 2.92 14.49
CA PHE A 163 5.82 1.56 14.85
C PHE A 163 5.26 0.57 13.84
N GLU A 164 6.15 -0.22 13.25
CA GLU A 164 5.80 -1.32 12.38
C GLU A 164 5.50 -2.57 13.20
N LEU A 165 4.29 -3.14 13.04
CA LEU A 165 3.93 -4.45 13.56
C LEU A 165 4.17 -5.49 12.46
N LYS A 166 4.98 -6.48 12.76
CA LYS A 166 5.30 -7.59 11.86
C LYS A 166 4.27 -8.70 11.97
N SER A 167 4.12 -9.49 10.91
CA SER A 167 3.36 -10.75 10.96
C SER A 167 3.86 -11.59 12.13
N LEU A 168 2.93 -12.21 12.86
CA LEU A 168 3.31 -13.11 13.96
C LEU A 168 4.00 -14.37 13.42
N GLU A 169 5.01 -14.83 14.11
CA GLU A 169 5.67 -16.09 13.77
C GLU A 169 4.79 -17.29 14.14
N LYS A 170 5.00 -18.43 13.49
CA LYS A 170 4.29 -19.69 13.80
C LYS A 170 4.29 -20.01 15.29
N LYS A 171 5.43 -19.82 15.96
CA LYS A 171 5.57 -20.05 17.42
C LYS A 171 4.67 -19.14 18.26
N ASP A 172 4.41 -17.92 17.78
CA ASP A 172 3.58 -16.94 18.49
C ASP A 172 2.09 -17.27 18.33
N ILE A 173 1.68 -17.63 17.12
CA ILE A 173 0.31 -18.13 16.85
C ILE A 173 0.07 -19.40 17.64
N ARG A 174 1.05 -20.33 17.69
CA ARG A 174 0.93 -21.56 18.47
C ARG A 174 0.67 -21.29 19.94
N LYS A 175 1.42 -20.38 20.58
CA LYS A 175 1.19 -19.97 21.97
C LYS A 175 -0.21 -19.41 22.20
N LEU A 176 -0.74 -18.64 21.23
CA LEU A 176 -2.11 -18.12 21.30
C LEU A 176 -3.15 -19.22 21.22
N LEU A 177 -2.96 -20.19 20.35
CA LEU A 177 -3.84 -21.36 20.21
C LEU A 177 -3.82 -22.24 21.46
N ASP A 178 -2.64 -22.57 22.00
CA ASP A 178 -2.50 -23.34 23.24
C ASP A 178 -3.24 -22.67 24.40
N ARG A 179 -3.05 -21.35 24.55
CA ARG A 179 -3.76 -20.57 25.56
C ARG A 179 -5.28 -20.56 25.30
N ALA A 180 -5.70 -20.42 24.06
CA ALA A 180 -7.12 -20.39 23.69
C ALA A 180 -7.83 -21.71 23.99
N VAL A 181 -7.17 -22.84 23.78
CA VAL A 181 -7.74 -24.17 24.08
C VAL A 181 -7.80 -24.44 25.59
N THR A 182 -6.82 -23.96 26.34
CA THR A 182 -6.68 -24.27 27.78
C THR A 182 -7.37 -23.31 28.73
N ASP A 183 -7.56 -22.05 28.34
CA ASP A 183 -8.16 -21.02 29.20
C ASP A 183 -9.67 -21.30 29.40
N PRO A 184 -10.11 -21.55 30.65
CA PRO A 184 -11.53 -21.89 30.92
C PRO A 184 -12.46 -20.67 30.96
N VAL A 185 -11.91 -19.45 31.03
CA VAL A 185 -12.69 -18.22 31.18
C VAL A 185 -12.82 -17.46 29.88
N LYS A 186 -11.68 -17.14 29.25
CA LYS A 186 -11.65 -16.38 27.99
C LYS A 186 -11.62 -17.29 26.78
N GLY A 187 -11.13 -18.53 26.91
CA GLY A 187 -10.89 -19.47 25.86
C GLY A 187 -11.98 -20.53 25.67
N LEU A 188 -11.52 -21.69 25.28
CA LEU A 188 -12.35 -22.87 24.96
C LEU A 188 -12.20 -23.98 26.03
N GLY A 189 -11.46 -23.75 27.14
CA GLY A 189 -11.20 -24.75 28.15
C GLY A 189 -12.46 -25.34 28.80
N SER A 190 -13.56 -24.57 28.91
CA SER A 190 -14.86 -25.04 29.41
C SER A 190 -15.54 -26.07 28.50
N TYR A 191 -15.16 -26.17 27.23
CA TYR A 191 -15.70 -27.16 26.29
C TYR A 191 -15.07 -28.55 26.45
N HIS A 192 -13.98 -28.68 27.21
CA HIS A 192 -13.19 -29.91 27.37
C HIS A 192 -12.76 -30.50 26.02
N ALA A 193 -12.29 -29.63 25.11
CA ALA A 193 -11.82 -30.04 23.81
C ALA A 193 -10.35 -30.52 23.89
N GLU A 194 -10.09 -31.66 23.26
CA GLU A 194 -8.76 -32.17 22.98
C GLU A 194 -8.40 -31.88 21.53
N VAL A 195 -7.44 -30.99 21.30
CA VAL A 195 -6.97 -30.62 19.97
C VAL A 195 -5.62 -31.27 19.75
N SER A 196 -5.47 -31.99 18.65
CA SER A 196 -4.18 -32.66 18.36
C SER A 196 -3.05 -31.65 18.11
N GLU A 197 -1.82 -32.06 18.44
CA GLU A 197 -0.62 -31.23 18.21
C GLU A 197 -0.46 -30.88 16.73
N GLU A 198 -0.77 -31.86 15.84
CA GLU A 198 -0.72 -31.66 14.40
C GLU A 198 -1.75 -30.62 13.93
N ALA A 199 -2.95 -30.61 14.52
CA ALA A 199 -3.98 -29.62 14.21
C ALA A 199 -3.57 -28.22 14.63
N LEU A 200 -3.02 -28.06 15.84
CA LEU A 200 -2.54 -26.78 16.35
C LEU A 200 -1.38 -26.25 15.52
N ASP A 201 -0.43 -27.11 15.16
CA ASP A 201 0.71 -26.73 14.31
C ASP A 201 0.29 -26.34 12.90
N PHE A 202 -0.67 -27.07 12.36
CA PHE A 202 -1.26 -26.79 11.05
C PHE A 202 -1.99 -25.44 11.03
N LEU A 203 -2.85 -25.17 12.03
CA LEU A 203 -3.54 -23.88 12.15
C LEU A 203 -2.55 -22.72 12.35
N ALA A 204 -1.50 -22.93 13.14
CA ALA A 204 -0.47 -21.91 13.36
C ALA A 204 0.31 -21.57 12.09
N ASP A 205 0.59 -22.56 11.25
CA ASP A 205 1.31 -22.39 9.99
C ASP A 205 0.42 -21.70 8.94
N LEU A 206 -0.80 -22.22 8.75
CA LEU A 206 -1.69 -21.77 7.70
C LEU A 206 -2.32 -20.39 7.96
N ALA A 207 -2.35 -19.94 9.22
CA ALA A 207 -2.79 -18.60 9.60
C ALA A 207 -1.91 -17.48 9.01
N GLY A 208 -0.67 -17.78 8.57
CA GLY A 208 0.20 -16.82 7.89
C GLY A 208 0.48 -15.55 8.69
N GLY A 209 0.56 -15.68 10.03
CA GLY A 209 0.82 -14.55 10.94
C GLY A 209 -0.41 -13.76 11.39
N ASP A 210 -1.62 -14.20 11.03
CA ASP A 210 -2.88 -13.59 11.46
C ASP A 210 -3.51 -14.35 12.62
N ALA A 211 -3.33 -13.84 13.85
CA ALA A 211 -3.89 -14.44 15.06
C ALA A 211 -5.43 -14.57 15.02
N ARG A 212 -6.13 -13.62 14.39
CA ARG A 212 -7.61 -13.66 14.31
C ARG A 212 -8.06 -14.83 13.44
N ALA A 213 -7.38 -15.09 12.34
CA ALA A 213 -7.71 -16.22 11.46
C ALA A 213 -7.51 -17.55 12.19
N ALA A 214 -6.40 -17.72 12.92
CA ALA A 214 -6.12 -18.92 13.70
C ALA A 214 -7.15 -19.16 14.81
N LEU A 215 -7.47 -18.13 15.59
CA LEU A 215 -8.43 -18.20 16.69
C LEU A 215 -9.86 -18.48 16.20
N ASN A 216 -10.27 -17.88 15.09
CA ASN A 216 -11.59 -18.16 14.52
C ASN A 216 -11.69 -19.60 13.99
N ALA A 217 -10.62 -20.13 13.39
CA ALA A 217 -10.59 -21.49 12.89
C ALA A 217 -10.72 -22.53 14.02
N ILE A 218 -9.94 -22.36 15.10
CA ILE A 218 -10.02 -23.28 16.24
C ILE A 218 -11.36 -23.17 16.98
N GLU A 219 -11.93 -21.95 17.10
CA GLU A 219 -13.26 -21.74 17.67
C GLU A 219 -14.31 -22.52 16.88
N LEU A 220 -14.28 -22.38 15.54
CA LEU A 220 -15.20 -23.09 14.66
C LEU A 220 -15.05 -24.62 14.84
N GLY A 221 -13.82 -25.15 14.84
CA GLY A 221 -13.54 -26.57 15.03
C GLY A 221 -14.12 -27.12 16.34
N VAL A 222 -13.94 -26.40 17.44
CA VAL A 222 -14.46 -26.83 18.74
C VAL A 222 -15.99 -26.73 18.82
N LEU A 223 -16.59 -25.67 18.24
CA LEU A 223 -18.03 -25.45 18.36
C LEU A 223 -18.87 -26.34 17.40
N THR A 224 -18.27 -26.82 16.32
CA THR A 224 -18.99 -27.63 15.30
C THR A 224 -18.71 -29.12 15.40
N THR A 225 -17.70 -29.53 16.15
CA THR A 225 -17.39 -30.96 16.34
C THR A 225 -18.27 -31.57 17.44
N GLU A 226 -18.90 -32.68 17.16
CA GLU A 226 -19.73 -33.42 18.12
C GLU A 226 -18.87 -34.06 19.23
N ARG A 227 -19.44 -34.19 20.41
CA ARG A 227 -18.78 -34.87 21.53
C ARG A 227 -18.68 -36.37 21.26
N SER A 228 -17.51 -36.93 21.46
CA SER A 228 -17.25 -38.37 21.39
C SER A 228 -17.84 -39.12 22.58
N ALA A 229 -17.81 -40.44 22.53
CA ALA A 229 -18.35 -41.33 23.57
C ALA A 229 -17.70 -41.11 24.97
N ASP A 230 -16.50 -40.55 25.01
CA ASP A 230 -15.80 -40.16 26.24
C ASP A 230 -16.24 -38.80 26.81
N GLY A 231 -17.19 -38.12 26.14
CA GLY A 231 -17.73 -36.83 26.53
C GLY A 231 -16.84 -35.62 26.13
N LYS A 232 -15.75 -35.86 25.41
CA LYS A 232 -14.82 -34.81 24.95
C LYS A 232 -15.07 -34.48 23.48
N ILE A 233 -14.61 -33.29 23.08
CA ILE A 233 -14.57 -32.84 21.68
C ILE A 233 -13.15 -33.11 21.18
N HIS A 234 -13.01 -33.92 20.14
CA HIS A 234 -11.71 -34.23 19.53
C HIS A 234 -11.57 -33.46 18.20
N VAL A 235 -10.63 -32.52 18.14
CA VAL A 235 -10.29 -31.79 16.94
C VAL A 235 -8.95 -32.29 16.41
N ASP A 236 -9.02 -33.07 15.36
CA ASP A 236 -7.86 -33.61 14.65
C ASP A 236 -7.43 -32.73 13.48
N LEU A 237 -6.44 -33.19 12.71
CA LEU A 237 -5.93 -32.45 11.55
C LEU A 237 -6.99 -32.30 10.46
N GLU A 238 -7.84 -33.31 10.22
CA GLU A 238 -8.87 -33.27 9.19
C GLU A 238 -9.91 -32.20 9.51
N THR A 239 -10.42 -32.18 10.72
CA THR A 239 -11.31 -31.14 11.25
C THR A 239 -10.68 -29.75 11.15
N ALA A 240 -9.40 -29.61 11.51
CA ALA A 240 -8.70 -28.34 11.42
C ALA A 240 -8.54 -27.84 9.97
N GLN A 241 -8.36 -28.75 9.02
CA GLN A 241 -8.29 -28.44 7.59
C GLN A 241 -9.62 -27.92 7.04
N GLU A 242 -10.74 -28.45 7.51
CA GLU A 242 -12.08 -27.98 7.13
C GLU A 242 -12.39 -26.59 7.71
N CYS A 243 -11.94 -26.31 8.93
CA CYS A 243 -12.26 -25.07 9.64
C CYS A 243 -11.46 -23.86 9.18
N ILE A 244 -10.25 -24.09 8.66
CA ILE A 244 -9.46 -23.00 8.10
C ILE A 244 -9.80 -22.88 6.61
N GLN A 245 -10.67 -21.95 6.26
CA GLN A 245 -10.85 -21.61 4.85
C GLN A 245 -9.48 -21.22 4.30
N LYS A 246 -9.02 -21.93 3.23
CA LYS A 246 -7.83 -21.53 2.48
C LYS A 246 -7.93 -20.04 2.25
N ARG A 247 -7.08 -19.28 2.93
CA ARG A 247 -6.89 -17.90 2.53
C ARG A 247 -6.40 -17.99 1.09
N VAL A 248 -7.27 -17.64 0.15
CA VAL A 248 -6.77 -17.01 -1.07
C VAL A 248 -5.73 -16.05 -0.57
N VAL A 249 -4.48 -16.20 -0.98
CA VAL A 249 -3.39 -15.29 -0.60
C VAL A 249 -3.99 -13.90 -0.74
N ARG A 250 -4.40 -13.30 0.38
CA ARG A 250 -4.88 -11.92 0.38
C ARG A 250 -3.63 -11.10 0.19
N TYR A 251 -3.34 -10.93 -1.05
CA TYR A 251 -2.60 -9.82 -1.55
C TYR A 251 -3.39 -8.62 -1.04
N ASP A 252 -2.86 -7.98 -0.03
CA ASP A 252 -3.48 -6.77 0.50
C ASP A 252 -3.37 -5.73 -0.61
N LYS A 253 -4.48 -5.46 -1.29
CA LYS A 253 -4.53 -4.57 -2.47
C LYS A 253 -4.05 -3.15 -2.16
N THR A 254 -3.79 -2.86 -0.91
CA THR A 254 -3.46 -1.53 -0.38
C THR A 254 -2.26 -1.53 0.57
N GLY A 255 -1.64 -2.68 0.88
CA GLY A 255 -0.51 -2.79 1.81
C GLY A 255 0.87 -2.72 1.14
N ASP A 256 1.93 -2.60 1.94
CA ASP A 256 3.33 -2.54 1.49
C ASP A 256 3.70 -3.68 0.54
N GLN A 257 3.18 -4.90 0.76
CA GLN A 257 3.41 -6.05 -0.13
C GLN A 257 2.83 -5.86 -1.54
N HIS A 258 1.76 -5.07 -1.67
CA HIS A 258 1.19 -4.68 -2.96
C HIS A 258 2.18 -3.82 -3.74
N TYR A 259 2.64 -2.73 -3.13
CA TYR A 259 3.60 -1.82 -3.76
C TYR A 259 4.93 -2.51 -4.03
N ASP A 260 5.41 -3.38 -3.13
CA ASP A 260 6.63 -4.16 -3.31
C ASP A 260 6.52 -5.13 -4.49
N THR A 261 5.38 -5.82 -4.64
CA THR A 261 5.17 -6.75 -5.76
C THR A 261 5.07 -6.00 -7.09
N ILE A 262 4.36 -4.86 -7.13
CA ILE A 262 4.31 -4.01 -8.34
C ILE A 262 5.70 -3.46 -8.67
N SER A 263 6.43 -3.01 -7.67
CA SER A 263 7.80 -2.52 -7.85
C SER A 263 8.74 -3.61 -8.38
N ALA A 264 8.64 -4.82 -7.84
CA ALA A 264 9.39 -5.98 -8.31
C ALA A 264 9.00 -6.37 -9.74
N PHE A 265 7.70 -6.36 -10.08
CA PHE A 265 7.18 -6.61 -11.42
C PHE A 265 7.78 -5.64 -12.44
N ILE A 266 7.72 -4.34 -12.18
CA ILE A 266 8.27 -3.31 -13.08
C ILE A 266 9.79 -3.48 -13.20
N LYS A 267 10.50 -3.67 -12.07
CA LYS A 267 11.96 -3.85 -12.06
C LYS A 267 12.41 -5.09 -12.81
N SER A 268 11.63 -6.17 -12.78
CA SER A 268 11.91 -7.40 -13.52
C SER A 268 11.81 -7.18 -15.03
N MET A 269 10.77 -6.50 -15.51
CA MET A 269 10.64 -6.12 -16.92
C MET A 269 11.77 -5.18 -17.36
N ARG A 270 12.09 -4.16 -16.54
CA ARG A 270 13.19 -3.22 -16.78
C ARG A 270 14.55 -3.92 -16.81
N GLY A 271 14.75 -4.86 -15.90
CA GLY A 271 15.98 -5.65 -15.76
C GLY A 271 16.13 -6.80 -16.77
N SER A 272 15.16 -6.97 -17.70
CA SER A 272 15.17 -8.03 -18.71
C SER A 272 15.16 -9.45 -18.11
N ASP A 273 14.43 -9.65 -17.03
CA ASP A 273 14.17 -10.96 -16.43
C ASP A 273 12.71 -11.38 -16.69
N PRO A 274 12.42 -12.11 -17.77
CA PRO A 274 11.06 -12.52 -18.12
C PRO A 274 10.48 -13.53 -17.12
N ASP A 275 11.29 -14.39 -16.50
CA ASP A 275 10.82 -15.39 -15.54
C ASP A 275 10.31 -14.71 -14.28
N ALA A 276 11.08 -13.78 -13.72
CA ALA A 276 10.66 -12.97 -12.58
C ALA A 276 9.42 -12.10 -12.92
N ALA A 277 9.39 -11.49 -14.11
CA ALA A 277 8.27 -10.67 -14.55
C ALA A 277 6.97 -11.48 -14.65
N VAL A 278 6.98 -12.67 -15.22
CA VAL A 278 5.82 -13.58 -15.29
C VAL A 278 5.45 -14.10 -13.91
N TYR A 279 6.41 -14.38 -13.04
CA TYR A 279 6.14 -14.79 -11.67
C TYR A 279 5.38 -13.70 -10.89
N TYR A 280 5.84 -12.45 -10.95
CA TYR A 280 5.14 -11.34 -10.27
C TYR A 280 3.80 -11.01 -10.92
N LEU A 281 3.64 -11.16 -12.23
CA LEU A 281 2.35 -11.12 -12.90
C LEU A 281 1.40 -12.16 -12.32
N ALA A 282 1.82 -13.43 -12.25
CA ALA A 282 1.02 -14.51 -11.70
C ALA A 282 0.65 -14.26 -10.23
N LYS A 283 1.58 -13.72 -9.43
CA LYS A 283 1.33 -13.35 -8.04
C LYS A 283 0.25 -12.27 -7.92
N MET A 284 0.28 -11.23 -8.78
CA MET A 284 -0.74 -10.18 -8.81
C MET A 284 -2.10 -10.72 -9.26
N LEU A 285 -2.14 -11.53 -10.32
CA LEU A 285 -3.38 -12.14 -10.84
C LEU A 285 -4.01 -13.09 -9.81
N TYR A 286 -3.20 -13.95 -9.17
CA TYR A 286 -3.67 -14.84 -8.11
C TYR A 286 -4.25 -14.09 -6.91
N ALA A 287 -3.71 -12.93 -6.62
CA ALA A 287 -4.19 -12.03 -5.58
C ALA A 287 -5.44 -11.22 -5.98
N GLY A 288 -5.91 -11.37 -7.22
CA GLY A 288 -7.08 -10.66 -7.74
C GLY A 288 -6.84 -9.18 -8.03
N GLU A 289 -5.60 -8.80 -8.44
CA GLU A 289 -5.30 -7.45 -8.88
C GLU A 289 -6.13 -7.08 -10.12
N ASP A 290 -6.44 -5.79 -10.25
CA ASP A 290 -7.14 -5.27 -11.43
C ASP A 290 -6.29 -5.45 -12.69
N ILE A 291 -6.80 -6.26 -13.64
CA ILE A 291 -6.11 -6.53 -14.92
C ILE A 291 -5.85 -5.26 -15.72
N LYS A 292 -6.70 -4.23 -15.59
CA LYS A 292 -6.51 -2.94 -16.23
C LYS A 292 -5.36 -2.15 -15.59
N PHE A 293 -5.21 -2.26 -14.27
CA PHE A 293 -4.07 -1.69 -13.58
C PHE A 293 -2.77 -2.35 -14.02
N ILE A 294 -2.72 -3.69 -14.08
CA ILE A 294 -1.55 -4.43 -14.57
C ILE A 294 -1.20 -4.00 -15.99
N ALA A 295 -2.19 -3.96 -16.91
CA ALA A 295 -1.99 -3.52 -18.28
C ALA A 295 -1.42 -2.11 -18.38
N ARG A 296 -1.90 -1.15 -17.58
CA ARG A 296 -1.34 0.20 -17.50
C ARG A 296 0.14 0.20 -17.08
N ARG A 297 0.54 -0.66 -16.14
CA ARG A 297 1.94 -0.77 -15.73
C ARG A 297 2.84 -1.32 -16.83
N ILE A 298 2.35 -2.27 -17.60
CA ILE A 298 3.08 -2.80 -18.78
C ILE A 298 3.27 -1.70 -19.84
N MET A 299 2.21 -0.93 -20.13
CA MET A 299 2.28 0.19 -21.10
C MET A 299 3.29 1.27 -20.66
N ILE A 300 3.30 1.62 -19.36
CA ILE A 300 4.26 2.60 -18.83
C ILE A 300 5.68 2.06 -18.99
N CYS A 301 5.95 0.80 -18.60
CA CYS A 301 7.26 0.19 -18.72
C CYS A 301 7.71 0.09 -20.18
N ALA A 302 6.81 -0.23 -21.12
CA ALA A 302 7.09 -0.24 -22.55
C ALA A 302 7.51 1.14 -23.08
N ALA A 303 6.89 2.22 -22.59
CA ALA A 303 7.23 3.58 -23.02
C ALA A 303 8.46 4.14 -22.30
N GLU A 304 8.62 3.86 -21.00
CA GLU A 304 9.67 4.41 -20.14
C GLU A 304 11.00 3.66 -20.30
N ASP A 305 10.96 2.31 -20.28
CA ASP A 305 12.16 1.49 -20.16
C ASP A 305 12.61 0.87 -21.51
N VAL A 306 11.66 0.54 -22.40
CA VAL A 306 11.96 0.05 -23.77
C VAL A 306 12.09 1.23 -24.73
N GLY A 307 11.11 2.12 -24.72
CA GLY A 307 11.12 3.38 -25.45
C GLY A 307 11.51 3.24 -26.93
N MET A 308 12.50 4.03 -27.34
CA MET A 308 12.99 4.06 -28.72
C MET A 308 13.89 2.89 -29.11
N ALA A 309 14.30 2.05 -28.17
CA ALA A 309 15.06 0.85 -28.50
C ALA A 309 14.20 -0.17 -29.27
N ASP A 310 12.92 -0.29 -28.92
CA ASP A 310 11.90 -1.05 -29.67
C ASP A 310 10.51 -0.40 -29.55
N PRO A 311 10.13 0.47 -30.49
CA PRO A 311 8.82 1.13 -30.48
C PRO A 311 7.63 0.18 -30.54
N GLN A 312 7.80 -1.07 -30.97
CA GLN A 312 6.74 -2.07 -31.01
C GLN A 312 6.29 -2.50 -29.61
N ALA A 313 7.13 -2.35 -28.61
CA ALA A 313 6.77 -2.71 -27.23
C ALA A 313 5.53 -1.96 -26.75
N LEU A 314 5.43 -0.65 -27.03
CA LEU A 314 4.25 0.15 -26.68
C LEU A 314 3.02 -0.26 -27.50
N VAL A 315 3.18 -0.63 -28.75
CA VAL A 315 2.08 -1.13 -29.61
C VAL A 315 1.52 -2.43 -29.07
N VAL A 316 2.40 -3.40 -28.76
CA VAL A 316 2.02 -4.69 -28.15
C VAL A 316 1.32 -4.47 -26.79
N ALA A 317 1.90 -3.66 -25.92
CA ALA A 317 1.33 -3.36 -24.60
C ALA A 317 -0.06 -2.70 -24.71
N THR A 318 -0.23 -1.79 -25.68
CA THR A 318 -1.52 -1.13 -25.93
C THR A 318 -2.57 -2.10 -26.48
N ALA A 319 -2.19 -2.94 -27.44
CA ALA A 319 -3.08 -3.98 -27.98
C ALA A 319 -3.51 -4.96 -26.88
N ALA A 320 -2.58 -5.39 -26.03
CA ALA A 320 -2.87 -6.23 -24.88
C ALA A 320 -3.86 -5.54 -23.90
N ALA A 321 -3.64 -4.27 -23.56
CA ALA A 321 -4.54 -3.51 -22.69
C ALA A 321 -5.97 -3.45 -23.24
N GLN A 322 -6.14 -3.23 -24.55
CA GLN A 322 -7.45 -3.23 -25.20
C GLN A 322 -8.10 -4.62 -25.25
N ALA A 323 -7.29 -5.67 -25.45
CA ALA A 323 -7.78 -7.03 -25.51
C ALA A 323 -8.26 -7.54 -24.15
N VAL A 324 -7.53 -7.28 -23.06
CA VAL A 324 -7.93 -7.74 -21.72
C VAL A 324 -9.23 -7.08 -21.24
N GLU A 325 -9.51 -5.84 -21.66
CA GLU A 325 -10.79 -5.19 -21.34
C GLU A 325 -12.00 -5.88 -21.99
N ARG A 326 -11.80 -6.48 -23.16
CA ARG A 326 -12.88 -7.15 -23.93
C ARG A 326 -13.08 -8.59 -23.52
N ILE A 327 -12.00 -9.27 -23.18
CA ILE A 327 -11.98 -10.73 -22.94
C ILE A 327 -12.24 -11.03 -21.47
N GLY A 328 -11.56 -10.32 -20.55
CA GLY A 328 -11.67 -10.59 -19.11
C GLY A 328 -10.94 -11.85 -18.67
N MET A 329 -11.05 -12.17 -17.37
CA MET A 329 -10.47 -13.39 -16.79
C MET A 329 -11.39 -14.62 -17.07
N PRO A 330 -10.82 -15.82 -17.22
CA PRO A 330 -9.40 -16.17 -16.98
C PRO A 330 -8.45 -15.95 -18.18
N GLU A 331 -8.94 -15.78 -19.40
CA GLU A 331 -8.12 -15.75 -20.62
C GLU A 331 -7.22 -14.51 -20.70
N ALA A 332 -7.58 -13.39 -20.05
CA ALA A 332 -6.76 -12.17 -20.00
C ALA A 332 -5.34 -12.43 -19.46
N GLN A 333 -5.14 -13.45 -18.61
CA GLN A 333 -3.80 -13.82 -18.11
C GLN A 333 -2.84 -14.22 -19.22
N ILE A 334 -3.31 -14.82 -20.30
CA ILE A 334 -2.50 -15.26 -21.44
C ILE A 334 -1.97 -14.04 -22.20
N ILE A 335 -2.88 -13.08 -22.46
CA ILE A 335 -2.58 -11.84 -23.17
C ILE A 335 -1.58 -10.98 -22.38
N LEU A 336 -1.81 -10.86 -21.05
CA LEU A 336 -0.90 -10.13 -20.17
C LEU A 336 0.48 -10.79 -20.12
N SER A 337 0.55 -12.13 -20.10
CA SER A 337 1.82 -12.86 -20.10
C SER A 337 2.60 -12.63 -21.40
N GLU A 338 1.95 -12.63 -22.58
CA GLU A 338 2.57 -12.29 -23.86
C GLU A 338 3.19 -10.89 -23.83
N ALA A 339 2.41 -9.88 -23.40
CA ALA A 339 2.88 -8.50 -23.33
C ALA A 339 4.04 -8.32 -22.34
N VAL A 340 3.97 -8.95 -21.18
CA VAL A 340 5.04 -8.94 -20.17
C VAL A 340 6.31 -9.55 -20.70
N THR A 341 6.21 -10.72 -21.32
CA THR A 341 7.36 -11.41 -21.91
C THR A 341 8.01 -10.58 -23.02
N TYR A 342 7.20 -9.97 -23.90
CA TYR A 342 7.68 -9.08 -24.93
C TYR A 342 8.45 -7.89 -24.33
N VAL A 343 7.84 -7.16 -23.40
CA VAL A 343 8.46 -5.98 -22.77
C VAL A 343 9.71 -6.36 -21.98
N ALA A 344 9.71 -7.50 -21.29
CA ALA A 344 10.87 -7.98 -20.54
C ALA A 344 12.05 -8.34 -21.48
N THR A 345 11.80 -8.95 -22.62
CA THR A 345 12.85 -9.40 -23.56
C THR A 345 13.28 -8.33 -24.55
N ALA A 346 12.50 -7.25 -24.73
CA ALA A 346 12.85 -6.15 -25.63
C ALA A 346 14.13 -5.43 -25.19
N PRO A 347 14.92 -4.86 -26.14
CA PRO A 347 16.04 -3.98 -25.81
C PRO A 347 15.54 -2.76 -25.02
N LYS A 348 16.39 -2.16 -24.19
CA LYS A 348 16.02 -1.10 -23.25
C LYS A 348 16.66 0.24 -23.62
N SER A 349 15.84 1.30 -23.62
CA SER A 349 16.29 2.70 -23.66
C SER A 349 15.27 3.61 -23.00
N ASN A 350 15.72 4.40 -22.04
CA ASN A 350 14.91 5.40 -21.35
C ASN A 350 15.13 6.83 -21.86
N THR A 351 15.85 6.99 -22.96
CA THR A 351 16.28 8.30 -23.47
C THR A 351 15.11 9.25 -23.77
N ALA A 352 13.99 8.74 -24.27
CA ALA A 352 12.78 9.56 -24.49
C ALA A 352 12.19 10.09 -23.17
N CYS A 353 12.22 9.27 -22.13
CA CYS A 353 11.78 9.65 -20.79
C CYS A 353 12.73 10.70 -20.18
N GLU A 354 14.04 10.49 -20.26
CA GLU A 354 15.05 11.46 -19.79
C GLU A 354 14.97 12.78 -20.56
N ALA A 355 14.74 12.74 -21.86
CA ALA A 355 14.60 13.93 -22.71
C ALA A 355 13.44 14.83 -22.25
N VAL A 356 12.26 14.29 -22.00
CA VAL A 356 11.11 15.09 -21.54
C VAL A 356 11.34 15.63 -20.14
N PHE A 357 11.96 14.88 -19.23
CA PHE A 357 12.27 15.39 -17.88
C PHE A 357 13.32 16.50 -17.90
N ALA A 358 14.36 16.36 -18.71
CA ALA A 358 15.36 17.42 -18.90
C ALA A 358 14.71 18.69 -19.50
N ALA A 359 13.90 18.54 -20.53
CA ALA A 359 13.13 19.66 -21.11
C ALA A 359 12.21 20.32 -20.09
N MET A 360 11.46 19.57 -19.32
CA MET A 360 10.59 20.09 -18.24
C MET A 360 11.38 20.85 -17.17
N ALA A 361 12.58 20.39 -16.83
CA ALA A 361 13.46 21.07 -15.89
C ALA A 361 13.98 22.41 -16.46
N SER A 362 14.30 22.46 -17.76
CA SER A 362 14.69 23.70 -18.45
C SER A 362 13.53 24.69 -18.49
N VAL A 363 12.33 24.27 -18.87
CA VAL A 363 11.12 25.13 -18.89
C VAL A 363 10.82 25.73 -17.51
N LYS A 364 11.03 25.01 -16.42
CA LYS A 364 10.83 25.53 -15.05
C LYS A 364 11.87 26.60 -14.65
N LYS A 365 13.07 26.54 -15.23
CA LYS A 365 14.18 27.42 -14.85
C LYS A 365 14.31 28.67 -15.70
N LYS A 366 13.94 28.59 -16.98
CA LYS A 366 14.19 29.63 -17.97
C LYS A 366 12.87 30.15 -18.55
N LYS A 367 12.74 31.49 -18.64
CA LYS A 367 11.68 32.10 -19.44
C LYS A 367 12.19 32.19 -20.88
N THR A 368 11.46 31.61 -21.78
CA THR A 368 11.83 31.51 -23.19
C THR A 368 10.71 32.08 -24.06
N SER A 369 11.04 32.54 -25.25
CA SER A 369 10.09 32.95 -26.28
C SER A 369 10.27 32.12 -27.55
N VAL A 370 9.15 31.78 -28.19
CA VAL A 370 9.21 31.05 -29.47
C VAL A 370 9.88 31.93 -30.51
N PRO A 371 10.88 31.44 -31.27
CA PRO A 371 11.54 32.18 -32.34
C PRO A 371 10.53 32.76 -33.35
N ALA A 372 10.74 33.97 -33.80
CA ALA A 372 9.76 34.71 -34.63
C ALA A 372 9.37 33.94 -35.91
N HIS A 373 10.31 33.29 -36.57
CA HIS A 373 10.05 32.48 -37.77
C HIS A 373 9.22 31.23 -37.52
N LEU A 374 9.11 30.74 -36.29
CA LEU A 374 8.28 29.58 -35.89
C LEU A 374 6.91 29.98 -35.34
N GLN A 375 6.69 31.28 -35.12
CA GLN A 375 5.40 31.76 -34.62
C GLN A 375 4.31 31.65 -35.67
N ASP A 376 3.06 31.47 -35.23
CA ASP A 376 1.92 31.29 -36.11
C ASP A 376 1.73 32.50 -37.06
N ALA A 377 1.66 32.21 -38.36
CA ALA A 377 1.51 33.17 -39.42
C ALA A 377 0.14 33.13 -40.12
N HIS A 378 -0.84 32.35 -39.63
CA HIS A 378 -2.12 32.13 -40.29
C HIS A 378 -3.15 33.24 -40.08
N TYR A 379 -2.83 34.36 -39.42
CA TYR A 379 -3.73 35.45 -39.17
C TYR A 379 -3.33 36.76 -39.89
N LYS A 380 -4.33 37.63 -40.23
CA LYS A 380 -4.09 38.92 -40.89
C LYS A 380 -3.21 39.83 -40.03
N GLY A 381 -2.04 40.23 -40.55
CA GLY A 381 -1.11 41.11 -39.86
C GLY A 381 0.08 40.41 -39.24
N SER A 382 0.17 39.09 -39.25
CA SER A 382 1.30 38.31 -38.71
C SER A 382 2.64 38.77 -39.30
N ALA A 383 2.71 38.98 -40.63
CA ALA A 383 3.91 39.48 -41.32
C ALA A 383 4.39 40.87 -40.83
N LYS A 384 3.46 41.76 -40.40
CA LYS A 384 3.83 43.05 -39.83
C LYS A 384 4.49 42.94 -38.44
N LEU A 385 4.24 41.84 -37.77
CA LEU A 385 4.85 41.49 -36.45
C LEU A 385 6.07 40.63 -36.64
N GLY A 386 6.43 40.26 -37.87
CA GLY A 386 7.58 39.38 -38.16
C GLY A 386 7.32 37.90 -37.88
N HIS A 387 6.06 37.49 -37.61
CA HIS A 387 5.69 36.12 -37.31
C HIS A 387 5.74 35.25 -38.56
N GLY A 388 6.44 34.12 -38.53
CA GLY A 388 6.60 33.19 -39.63
C GLY A 388 7.56 33.67 -40.76
N VAL A 389 8.12 34.89 -40.62
CA VAL A 389 9.04 35.44 -41.65
C VAL A 389 10.40 34.73 -41.53
N GLY A 390 10.86 34.19 -42.66
CA GLY A 390 12.14 33.44 -42.70
C GLY A 390 12.05 31.97 -42.32
N TYR A 391 10.86 31.42 -42.08
CA TYR A 391 10.70 29.97 -41.88
C TYR A 391 11.05 29.21 -43.17
N LEU A 392 11.90 28.23 -43.06
CA LEU A 392 12.28 27.35 -44.16
C LEU A 392 11.45 26.05 -44.05
N TYR A 393 10.66 25.78 -45.09
CA TYR A 393 9.78 24.62 -45.12
C TYR A 393 10.58 23.37 -45.51
N ALA A 394 10.79 22.48 -44.57
CA ALA A 394 11.69 21.32 -44.67
C ALA A 394 11.35 20.43 -45.90
N HIS A 395 10.10 20.30 -46.32
CA HIS A 395 9.69 19.49 -47.47
C HIS A 395 10.19 20.05 -48.86
N ASP A 396 10.60 21.31 -48.90
CA ASP A 396 11.17 21.92 -50.13
C ASP A 396 12.67 21.57 -50.29
N TYR A 397 13.28 20.88 -49.32
CA TYR A 397 14.70 20.55 -49.30
C TYR A 397 14.92 19.05 -49.43
N PRO A 398 16.12 18.63 -49.92
CA PRO A 398 16.49 17.21 -50.05
C PRO A 398 16.35 16.47 -48.69
N GLU A 399 15.86 15.23 -48.76
CA GLU A 399 15.56 14.41 -47.56
C GLU A 399 14.61 15.05 -46.56
N HIS A 400 13.87 16.10 -46.98
CA HIS A 400 12.95 16.86 -46.13
C HIS A 400 13.64 17.41 -44.87
N TYR A 401 14.87 17.85 -45.00
CA TYR A 401 15.68 18.42 -43.94
C TYR A 401 16.32 19.74 -44.36
N VAL A 402 16.26 20.73 -43.47
CA VAL A 402 16.96 22.00 -43.58
C VAL A 402 17.49 22.43 -42.24
N LYS A 403 18.71 22.93 -42.19
CA LYS A 403 19.33 23.41 -40.99
C LYS A 403 18.76 24.79 -40.64
N GLN A 404 17.94 24.85 -39.56
CA GLN A 404 17.44 26.09 -39.02
C GLN A 404 17.30 25.96 -37.51
N GLN A 405 17.18 27.07 -36.79
CA GLN A 405 17.00 27.06 -35.35
C GLN A 405 15.55 26.76 -34.99
N TYR A 406 15.30 25.74 -34.17
CA TYR A 406 13.96 25.40 -33.65
C TYR A 406 13.81 25.75 -32.17
N LEU A 407 14.88 25.71 -31.38
CA LEU A 407 14.82 26.08 -29.96
C LEU A 407 14.85 27.60 -29.78
N PRO A 408 14.22 28.12 -28.71
CA PRO A 408 14.38 29.51 -28.27
C PRO A 408 15.83 29.95 -28.14
N ASP A 409 16.10 31.24 -28.35
CA ASP A 409 17.47 31.81 -28.29
C ASP A 409 18.14 31.52 -26.94
N GLU A 410 17.35 31.53 -25.87
CA GLU A 410 17.84 31.35 -24.49
C GLU A 410 18.36 29.94 -24.20
N ILE A 411 17.96 28.98 -25.06
CA ILE A 411 18.25 27.53 -24.88
C ILE A 411 18.70 26.87 -26.19
N LYS A 412 19.10 27.63 -27.21
CA LYS A 412 19.42 27.10 -28.54
C LYS A 412 20.54 26.05 -28.56
N GLU A 413 21.42 26.07 -27.58
CA GLU A 413 22.53 25.10 -27.44
C GLU A 413 22.17 23.88 -26.57
N GLU A 414 20.96 23.86 -25.96
CA GLU A 414 20.55 22.71 -25.17
C GLU A 414 20.23 21.51 -26.06
N VAL A 415 20.63 20.32 -25.58
CA VAL A 415 20.30 19.04 -26.19
C VAL A 415 19.58 18.19 -25.16
N PHE A 416 18.36 17.77 -25.45
CA PHE A 416 17.54 16.98 -24.54
C PHE A 416 17.53 15.48 -24.90
N TYR A 417 17.58 15.16 -26.19
CA TYR A 417 17.53 13.78 -26.66
C TYR A 417 18.92 13.28 -27.07
N HIS A 418 19.38 12.24 -26.37
CA HIS A 418 20.68 11.59 -26.57
C HIS A 418 20.46 10.13 -26.95
N PRO A 419 20.33 9.79 -28.26
CA PRO A 419 20.05 8.43 -28.69
C PRO A 419 21.17 7.47 -28.29
N THR A 420 20.79 6.26 -27.88
CA THR A 420 21.72 5.14 -27.65
C THR A 420 22.00 4.35 -28.95
N ASP A 421 22.99 3.46 -28.87
CA ASP A 421 23.27 2.52 -29.95
C ASP A 421 22.52 1.18 -29.76
N ILE A 422 21.33 1.20 -29.17
CA ILE A 422 20.56 -0.01 -28.84
C ILE A 422 19.29 -0.10 -29.69
N GLY A 423 19.08 -1.27 -30.31
CA GLY A 423 17.87 -1.59 -31.08
C GLY A 423 17.57 -0.61 -32.20
N TYR A 424 16.29 -0.22 -32.37
CA TYR A 424 15.85 0.76 -33.37
C TYR A 424 16.47 2.14 -33.17
N GLU A 425 16.75 2.51 -31.95
CA GLU A 425 17.30 3.83 -31.63
C GLU A 425 18.66 4.08 -32.24
N LYS A 426 19.48 3.03 -32.45
CA LYS A 426 20.72 3.11 -33.18
C LYS A 426 20.49 3.65 -34.58
N GLN A 427 19.52 3.09 -35.32
CA GLN A 427 19.21 3.52 -36.70
C GLN A 427 18.68 4.98 -36.70
N ALA A 428 17.84 5.33 -35.75
CA ALA A 428 17.35 6.70 -35.58
C ALA A 428 18.48 7.69 -35.29
N GLY A 429 19.43 7.31 -34.43
CA GLY A 429 20.60 8.10 -34.09
C GLY A 429 21.57 8.28 -35.27
N GLU A 430 21.83 7.22 -36.06
CA GLU A 430 22.64 7.28 -37.26
C GLU A 430 22.03 8.23 -38.30
N ARG A 431 20.70 8.13 -38.53
CA ARG A 431 20.00 9.06 -39.42
C ARG A 431 20.11 10.51 -38.90
N LEU A 432 19.95 10.74 -37.63
CA LEU A 432 20.03 12.08 -37.05
C LEU A 432 21.43 12.69 -37.20
N ARG A 433 22.47 11.89 -37.01
CA ARG A 433 23.87 12.30 -37.24
C ARG A 433 24.09 12.66 -38.70
N HIS A 434 23.70 11.79 -39.64
CA HIS A 434 23.81 12.02 -41.08
C HIS A 434 23.16 13.35 -41.50
N LEU A 435 21.91 13.64 -41.00
CA LEU A 435 21.24 14.87 -41.33
C LEU A 435 21.93 16.12 -40.74
N ARG A 436 22.52 16.04 -39.56
CA ARG A 436 23.20 17.18 -38.90
C ARG A 436 24.58 17.46 -39.43
N GLU A 437 25.28 16.44 -39.94
CA GLU A 437 26.65 16.53 -40.51
C GLU A 437 26.67 17.00 -41.97
N ARG A 438 25.52 17.04 -42.66
CA ARG A 438 25.47 17.57 -44.01
C ARG A 438 25.85 19.04 -43.99
N GLU A 439 26.96 19.33 -44.68
CA GLU A 439 27.28 20.68 -45.16
C GLU A 439 26.29 21.01 -46.28
N GLU A 440 25.80 22.24 -46.34
CA GLU A 440 24.89 22.73 -47.38
C GLU A 440 25.45 22.60 -48.78
#